data_8d53318dbf7c0de42ee58c40aa0648b8
#
_entry.id   8d53318dbf7c0de42ee58c40aa0648b8
#
_cell.length_a   1.000
_cell.length_b   1.000
_cell.length_c   1.000
_cell.angle_alpha   90.00
_cell.angle_beta   90.00
_cell.angle_gamma   90.00
#
_symmetry.space_group_name_H-M   'P 1'
#
loop_
_entity.id
_entity.type
_entity.pdbx_description
1 polymer ?
#
loop_
_entity_poly.entity_id
_entity_poly.type
_entity_poly.pdbx_seq_one_letter_code
_entity_poly.pdbx_strand_id
1 'polypeptide(L)'
;MFVIIGYFGIGFYVYSQAVATTCSIYEPEANNTPDNFSLGEKASWDPSKYFVDDYEDVEIQTEDGVILSGWYMENDPSAITIIGMHGVTSSKFSPDVLLVGGMLYKQGFNYLTFDFRDHGTSTCEDSRHSAGQKEIYDVKASIDWLQNEKNIPTSNIGLYGASFGAMIGLMTPAITNDFQALAVVDSPFDFASLVREELVYQGFPGFLFEPVYHYALIFDQINLTEISPDDGLAASNKQPLIIFNGKQSPRVLAHHTDDLINAAENYGISTEVSRYDDLSHTEVMYAYPVEFELKLVNFFRSNINE
;
A
#
# COMPACT_ATOMS: atom_id res chain seq x y z
N MET A 1 23.85 -30.68 -14.26
CA MET A 1 22.48 -30.65 -14.80
C MET A 1 21.42 -30.74 -13.69
N PHE A 2 21.38 -31.80 -12.88
CA PHE A 2 20.37 -31.96 -11.80
C PHE A 2 20.35 -30.82 -10.78
N VAL A 3 21.50 -30.28 -10.39
CA VAL A 3 21.61 -29.15 -9.41
C VAL A 3 20.96 -27.89 -9.97
N ILE A 4 21.17 -27.58 -11.26
CA ILE A 4 20.58 -26.40 -11.93
C ILE A 4 19.06 -26.56 -12.05
N ILE A 5 18.58 -27.74 -12.42
CA ILE A 5 17.14 -28.04 -12.49
C ILE A 5 16.51 -27.91 -11.10
N GLY A 6 17.16 -28.42 -10.05
CA GLY A 6 16.70 -28.30 -8.69
C GLY A 6 16.65 -26.84 -8.21
N TYR A 7 17.68 -26.05 -8.54
CA TYR A 7 17.76 -24.63 -8.20
C TYR A 7 16.57 -23.84 -8.77
N PHE A 8 16.33 -23.94 -10.09
CA PHE A 8 15.22 -23.24 -10.73
C PHE A 8 13.84 -23.84 -10.38
N GLY A 9 13.77 -25.13 -10.09
CA GLY A 9 12.54 -25.76 -9.61
C GLY A 9 12.11 -25.24 -8.24
N ILE A 10 13.06 -25.06 -7.31
CA ILE A 10 12.83 -24.43 -6.02
C ILE A 10 12.50 -22.94 -6.23
N GLY A 11 13.26 -22.26 -7.10
CA GLY A 11 13.00 -20.85 -7.46
C GLY A 11 11.57 -20.64 -7.94
N PHE A 12 11.11 -21.45 -8.87
CA PHE A 12 9.74 -21.43 -9.36
C PHE A 12 8.70 -21.62 -8.27
N TYR A 13 8.86 -22.68 -7.45
CA TYR A 13 7.92 -22.99 -6.39
C TYR A 13 7.81 -21.84 -5.38
N VAL A 14 8.93 -21.37 -4.86
CA VAL A 14 8.94 -20.28 -3.85
C VAL A 14 8.46 -18.97 -4.49
N TYR A 15 8.91 -18.65 -5.71
CA TYR A 15 8.44 -17.48 -6.46
C TYR A 15 6.92 -17.49 -6.62
N SER A 16 6.35 -18.61 -7.07
CA SER A 16 4.91 -18.73 -7.27
C SER A 16 4.08 -18.54 -6.00
N GLN A 17 4.69 -18.73 -4.82
CA GLN A 17 4.03 -18.44 -3.54
C GLN A 17 4.27 -17.00 -3.07
N ALA A 18 5.50 -16.49 -3.29
CA ALA A 18 5.91 -15.17 -2.80
C ALA A 18 5.20 -14.01 -3.53
N VAL A 19 4.91 -14.19 -4.83
CA VAL A 19 4.28 -13.14 -5.66
C VAL A 19 2.80 -13.41 -5.96
N ALA A 20 2.22 -14.48 -5.45
CA ALA A 20 0.82 -14.80 -5.68
C ALA A 20 -0.10 -13.71 -5.13
N THR A 21 -1.06 -13.32 -5.94
CA THR A 21 -2.16 -12.44 -5.55
C THR A 21 -3.48 -13.16 -5.69
N THR A 22 -4.55 -12.54 -5.24
CA THR A 22 -5.90 -13.04 -5.44
C THR A 22 -6.63 -12.12 -6.42
N CYS A 23 -6.82 -12.60 -7.68
CA CYS A 23 -7.76 -11.97 -8.61
C CYS A 23 -9.21 -12.22 -8.19
N SER A 24 -9.50 -12.07 -6.90
CA SER A 24 -10.83 -12.25 -6.33
C SER A 24 -10.88 -11.56 -4.98
N ILE A 25 -12.07 -11.27 -4.52
CA ILE A 25 -12.29 -10.70 -3.20
C ILE A 25 -12.13 -11.82 -2.17
N TYR A 26 -11.46 -11.53 -1.05
CA TYR A 26 -11.42 -12.44 0.09
C TYR A 26 -12.84 -12.61 0.63
N GLU A 27 -13.36 -13.84 0.64
CA GLU A 27 -14.77 -14.14 0.95
C GLU A 27 -15.33 -13.46 2.22
N PRO A 28 -14.61 -13.41 3.36
CA PRO A 28 -15.10 -12.69 4.53
C PRO A 28 -15.31 -11.20 4.34
N GLU A 29 -14.64 -10.59 3.33
CA GLU A 29 -14.71 -9.16 3.00
C GLU A 29 -15.61 -8.88 1.78
N ALA A 30 -16.14 -9.91 1.12
CA ALA A 30 -16.85 -9.80 -0.16
C ALA A 30 -18.10 -8.89 -0.12
N ASN A 31 -18.67 -8.66 1.06
CA ASN A 31 -19.81 -7.79 1.26
C ASN A 31 -19.43 -6.41 1.83
N ASN A 32 -18.15 -6.14 2.02
CA ASN A 32 -17.70 -4.84 2.49
C ASN A 32 -17.81 -3.80 1.38
N THR A 33 -18.37 -2.67 1.71
CA THR A 33 -18.54 -1.49 0.86
C THR A 33 -18.30 -0.25 1.72
N PRO A 34 -18.06 0.94 1.15
CA PRO A 34 -17.88 2.15 1.95
C PRO A 34 -19.05 2.44 2.91
N ASP A 35 -20.28 2.09 2.54
CA ASP A 35 -21.50 2.30 3.35
C ASP A 35 -21.80 1.15 4.33
N ASN A 36 -21.08 0.03 4.22
CA ASN A 36 -21.26 -1.11 5.11
C ASN A 36 -20.04 -2.04 5.12
N PHE A 37 -19.24 -2.02 6.15
CA PHE A 37 -18.12 -2.94 6.30
C PHE A 37 -17.96 -3.46 7.72
N SER A 38 -17.40 -4.66 7.83
CA SER A 38 -17.06 -5.30 9.10
C SER A 38 -15.56 -5.24 9.34
N LEU A 39 -15.15 -5.03 10.58
CA LEU A 39 -13.75 -5.13 11.01
C LEU A 39 -13.29 -6.59 11.15
N GLY A 40 -14.20 -7.55 11.04
CA GLY A 40 -13.89 -8.98 11.17
C GLY A 40 -13.26 -9.32 12.52
N GLU A 41 -12.19 -10.08 12.48
CA GLU A 41 -11.43 -10.48 13.69
C GLU A 41 -10.46 -9.39 14.18
N LYS A 42 -10.26 -8.30 13.40
CA LYS A 42 -9.29 -7.23 13.71
C LYS A 42 -9.74 -6.36 14.89
N ALA A 43 -11.05 -6.16 15.06
CA ALA A 43 -11.60 -5.42 16.20
C ALA A 43 -13.08 -5.76 16.43
N SER A 44 -13.51 -5.63 17.68
CA SER A 44 -14.91 -5.91 18.09
C SER A 44 -15.79 -4.66 18.25
N TRP A 45 -15.26 -3.46 18.02
CA TRP A 45 -16.04 -2.23 18.10
C TRP A 45 -16.80 -1.95 16.79
N ASP A 46 -17.90 -1.23 16.87
CA ASP A 46 -18.77 -0.92 15.75
C ASP A 46 -18.19 0.21 14.86
N PRO A 47 -17.84 -0.06 13.58
CA PRO A 47 -17.29 0.94 12.67
C PRO A 47 -18.35 1.83 12.02
N SER A 48 -19.66 1.65 12.27
CA SER A 48 -20.76 2.28 11.53
C SER A 48 -20.70 3.82 11.49
N LYS A 49 -20.07 4.47 12.48
CA LYS A 49 -19.84 5.92 12.45
C LYS A 49 -18.95 6.38 11.29
N TYR A 50 -18.19 5.46 10.69
CA TYR A 50 -17.28 5.71 9.57
C TYR A 50 -17.84 5.26 8.21
N PHE A 51 -19.07 4.77 8.16
CA PHE A 51 -19.72 4.42 6.90
C PHE A 51 -19.97 5.66 6.05
N VAL A 52 -19.77 5.51 4.74
CA VAL A 52 -19.94 6.56 3.74
C VAL A 52 -20.96 6.09 2.73
N ASP A 53 -22.16 6.71 2.79
CA ASP A 53 -23.31 6.34 1.92
C ASP A 53 -23.19 6.91 0.50
N ASP A 54 -22.41 7.99 0.32
CA ASP A 54 -22.23 8.66 -0.97
C ASP A 54 -20.84 8.37 -1.52
N TYR A 55 -20.76 7.41 -2.44
CA TYR A 55 -19.55 7.02 -3.13
C TYR A 55 -19.85 6.57 -4.56
N GLU A 56 -18.85 6.64 -5.42
CA GLU A 56 -18.93 6.22 -6.83
C GLU A 56 -18.07 4.96 -7.05
N ASP A 57 -18.59 4.00 -7.82
CA ASP A 57 -17.77 2.99 -8.48
C ASP A 57 -17.02 3.64 -9.62
N VAL A 58 -15.70 3.49 -9.66
CA VAL A 58 -14.84 4.08 -10.67
C VAL A 58 -13.96 3.04 -11.35
N GLU A 59 -13.70 3.28 -12.63
CA GLU A 59 -12.72 2.53 -13.42
C GLU A 59 -11.58 3.48 -13.82
N ILE A 60 -10.35 3.10 -13.50
CA ILE A 60 -9.15 3.88 -13.78
C ILE A 60 -8.30 3.11 -14.78
N GLN A 61 -8.08 3.69 -15.96
CA GLN A 61 -7.26 3.06 -16.98
C GLN A 61 -5.80 3.49 -16.85
N THR A 62 -4.89 2.51 -16.75
CA THR A 62 -3.46 2.75 -16.77
C THR A 62 -2.93 2.94 -18.20
N GLU A 63 -1.73 3.49 -18.35
CA GLU A 63 -1.10 3.69 -19.67
C GLU A 63 -0.86 2.39 -20.44
N ASP A 64 -0.65 1.27 -19.74
CA ASP A 64 -0.46 -0.07 -20.31
C ASP A 64 -1.77 -0.85 -20.53
N GLY A 65 -2.93 -0.20 -20.27
CA GLY A 65 -4.26 -0.71 -20.62
C GLY A 65 -4.93 -1.55 -19.53
N VAL A 66 -4.35 -1.64 -18.35
CA VAL A 66 -4.98 -2.26 -17.17
C VAL A 66 -6.15 -1.39 -16.71
N ILE A 67 -7.27 -1.99 -16.33
CA ILE A 67 -8.41 -1.31 -15.70
C ILE A 67 -8.40 -1.60 -14.22
N LEU A 68 -8.22 -0.56 -13.41
CA LEU A 68 -8.31 -0.62 -11.96
C LEU A 68 -9.74 -0.32 -11.54
N SER A 69 -10.30 -1.15 -10.67
CA SER A 69 -11.61 -0.95 -10.09
C SER A 69 -11.48 -0.24 -8.74
N GLY A 70 -12.19 0.86 -8.54
CA GLY A 70 -12.07 1.69 -7.34
C GLY A 70 -13.39 2.20 -6.80
N TRP A 71 -13.31 2.86 -5.65
CA TRP A 71 -14.37 3.67 -5.05
C TRP A 71 -13.86 5.07 -4.77
N TYR A 72 -14.62 6.05 -5.20
CA TYR A 72 -14.35 7.46 -4.92
C TYR A 72 -15.43 8.03 -4.01
N MET A 73 -15.03 8.60 -2.89
CA MET A 73 -15.87 9.23 -1.89
C MET A 73 -15.58 10.73 -1.92
N GLU A 74 -16.50 11.51 -2.53
CA GLU A 74 -16.38 12.96 -2.64
C GLU A 74 -17.13 13.66 -1.51
N ASN A 75 -16.43 14.47 -0.74
CA ASN A 75 -17.00 15.33 0.28
C ASN A 75 -17.23 16.75 -0.27
N ASP A 76 -16.19 17.31 -0.88
CA ASP A 76 -16.21 18.62 -1.57
C ASP A 76 -15.19 18.59 -2.72
N PRO A 77 -15.52 19.09 -3.93
CA PRO A 77 -14.59 19.11 -5.06
C PRO A 77 -13.26 19.83 -4.80
N SER A 78 -13.23 20.76 -3.84
CA SER A 78 -12.01 21.50 -3.45
C SER A 78 -11.23 20.86 -2.29
N ALA A 79 -11.79 19.84 -1.65
CA ALA A 79 -11.17 19.22 -0.48
C ALA A 79 -9.87 18.47 -0.82
N ILE A 80 -9.01 18.34 0.17
CA ILE A 80 -7.83 17.45 0.11
C ILE A 80 -8.32 16.03 -0.21
N THR A 81 -7.71 15.40 -1.20
CA THR A 81 -8.05 14.04 -1.64
C THR A 81 -6.93 13.08 -1.30
N ILE A 82 -7.25 12.00 -0.59
CA ILE A 82 -6.28 10.98 -0.21
C ILE A 82 -6.52 9.71 -1.03
N ILE A 83 -5.46 9.19 -1.64
CA ILE A 83 -5.46 7.88 -2.31
C ILE A 83 -5.05 6.82 -1.30
N GLY A 84 -5.93 5.85 -1.05
CA GLY A 84 -5.73 4.72 -0.16
C GLY A 84 -5.31 3.45 -0.89
N MET A 85 -4.17 2.89 -0.50
CA MET A 85 -3.51 1.73 -1.10
C MET A 85 -3.53 0.54 -0.14
N HIS A 86 -4.12 -0.56 -0.57
CA HIS A 86 -4.25 -1.79 0.23
C HIS A 86 -2.95 -2.61 0.31
N GLY A 87 -2.90 -3.57 1.24
CA GLY A 87 -1.79 -4.52 1.40
C GLY A 87 -1.77 -5.62 0.32
N VAL A 88 -0.69 -6.41 0.29
CA VAL A 88 -0.57 -7.59 -0.59
C VAL A 88 -1.66 -8.62 -0.26
N THR A 89 -2.17 -9.32 -1.26
CA THR A 89 -3.27 -10.29 -1.14
C THR A 89 -4.57 -9.72 -0.54
N SER A 90 -4.70 -8.40 -0.51
CA SER A 90 -5.86 -7.65 -0.04
C SER A 90 -6.58 -6.98 -1.22
N SER A 91 -7.54 -6.11 -0.95
CA SER A 91 -8.31 -5.39 -1.95
C SER A 91 -8.91 -4.11 -1.37
N LYS A 92 -9.60 -3.31 -2.21
CA LYS A 92 -10.40 -2.17 -1.76
C LYS A 92 -11.51 -2.54 -0.76
N PHE A 93 -11.90 -3.81 -0.73
CA PHE A 93 -12.90 -4.36 0.20
C PHE A 93 -12.35 -4.57 1.61
N SER A 94 -11.03 -4.43 1.80
CA SER A 94 -10.42 -4.60 3.12
C SER A 94 -10.84 -3.52 4.10
N PRO A 95 -11.15 -3.91 5.34
CA PRO A 95 -11.42 -2.94 6.40
C PRO A 95 -10.23 -1.98 6.67
N ASP A 96 -9.00 -2.34 6.30
CA ASP A 96 -7.81 -1.47 6.46
C ASP A 96 -7.96 -0.16 5.68
N VAL A 97 -8.44 -0.24 4.43
CA VAL A 97 -8.62 0.96 3.59
C VAL A 97 -9.99 1.60 3.76
N LEU A 98 -11.05 0.81 3.99
CA LEU A 98 -12.40 1.34 4.20
C LEU A 98 -12.53 2.14 5.49
N LEU A 99 -11.98 1.63 6.59
CA LEU A 99 -11.97 2.32 7.87
C LEU A 99 -11.24 3.66 7.78
N VAL A 100 -10.06 3.66 7.16
CA VAL A 100 -9.25 4.89 7.00
C VAL A 100 -9.95 5.87 6.06
N GLY A 101 -10.54 5.38 4.98
CA GLY A 101 -11.35 6.19 4.08
C GLY A 101 -12.52 6.86 4.80
N GLY A 102 -13.25 6.09 5.60
CA GLY A 102 -14.35 6.62 6.42
C GLY A 102 -13.88 7.64 7.47
N MET A 103 -12.75 7.38 8.15
CA MET A 103 -12.14 8.34 9.09
C MET A 103 -11.84 9.69 8.40
N LEU A 104 -11.16 9.65 7.26
CA LEU A 104 -10.79 10.84 6.50
C LEU A 104 -12.02 11.55 5.93
N TYR A 105 -12.97 10.81 5.35
CA TYR A 105 -14.21 11.37 4.81
C TYR A 105 -15.03 12.12 5.88
N LYS A 106 -15.20 11.54 7.06
CA LYS A 106 -15.92 12.20 8.19
C LYS A 106 -15.22 13.47 8.68
N GLN A 107 -13.96 13.65 8.32
CA GLN A 107 -13.17 14.86 8.62
C GLN A 107 -13.09 15.84 7.44
N GLY A 108 -13.86 15.63 6.37
CA GLY A 108 -13.97 16.55 5.25
C GLY A 108 -12.98 16.32 4.11
N PHE A 109 -12.25 15.20 4.09
CA PHE A 109 -11.39 14.81 2.97
C PHE A 109 -12.22 14.07 1.91
N ASN A 110 -11.78 14.14 0.66
CA ASN A 110 -12.14 13.15 -0.34
C ASN A 110 -11.24 11.91 -0.20
N TYR A 111 -11.72 10.77 -0.65
CA TYR A 111 -10.94 9.54 -0.58
C TYR A 111 -11.16 8.68 -1.82
N LEU A 112 -10.07 8.23 -2.43
CA LEU A 112 -10.05 7.26 -3.51
C LEU A 112 -9.37 6.00 -3.01
N THR A 113 -10.00 4.84 -3.17
CA THR A 113 -9.35 3.54 -3.01
C THR A 113 -9.63 2.67 -4.21
N PHE A 114 -8.70 1.80 -4.57
CA PHE A 114 -8.80 0.94 -5.73
C PHE A 114 -8.10 -0.40 -5.47
N ASP A 115 -8.47 -1.40 -6.25
CA ASP A 115 -7.73 -2.65 -6.31
C ASP A 115 -6.52 -2.46 -7.24
N PHE A 116 -5.31 -2.78 -6.76
CA PHE A 116 -4.14 -2.88 -7.64
C PHE A 116 -4.38 -3.90 -8.76
N ARG A 117 -3.61 -3.83 -9.86
CA ARG A 117 -3.59 -4.90 -10.88
C ARG A 117 -3.44 -6.26 -10.23
N ASP A 118 -4.06 -7.27 -10.80
CA ASP A 118 -4.05 -8.65 -10.29
C ASP A 118 -4.62 -8.83 -8.88
N HIS A 119 -5.37 -7.84 -8.36
CA HIS A 119 -6.06 -7.93 -7.07
C HIS A 119 -7.57 -7.64 -7.22
N GLY A 120 -8.34 -8.18 -6.29
CA GLY A 120 -9.76 -7.89 -6.13
C GLY A 120 -10.57 -7.99 -7.42
N THR A 121 -11.11 -6.86 -7.88
CA THR A 121 -11.96 -6.74 -9.08
C THR A 121 -11.30 -5.97 -10.22
N SER A 122 -10.04 -5.56 -10.09
CA SER A 122 -9.23 -4.99 -11.17
C SER A 122 -8.86 -6.04 -12.23
N THR A 123 -8.32 -5.59 -13.36
CA THR A 123 -7.83 -6.50 -14.41
C THR A 123 -6.88 -7.52 -13.82
N CYS A 124 -7.20 -8.79 -14.06
CA CYS A 124 -6.38 -9.92 -13.71
C CYS A 124 -5.58 -10.38 -14.92
N GLU A 125 -4.26 -10.19 -14.91
CA GLU A 125 -3.37 -10.60 -15.99
C GLU A 125 -2.79 -12.00 -15.73
N ASP A 126 -2.14 -12.19 -14.57
CA ASP A 126 -1.46 -13.46 -14.25
C ASP A 126 -1.55 -13.87 -12.76
N SER A 127 -2.33 -13.15 -11.95
CA SER A 127 -2.48 -13.36 -10.50
C SER A 127 -1.18 -13.21 -9.72
N ARG A 128 -0.34 -12.26 -10.09
CA ARG A 128 0.96 -12.01 -9.46
C ARG A 128 1.20 -10.52 -9.27
N HIS A 129 1.80 -10.17 -8.15
CA HIS A 129 2.36 -8.84 -7.98
C HIS A 129 3.82 -8.79 -8.46
N SER A 130 4.28 -7.62 -8.83
CA SER A 130 5.63 -7.38 -9.33
C SER A 130 6.60 -6.83 -8.26
N ALA A 131 6.29 -6.96 -6.98
CA ALA A 131 7.00 -6.30 -5.89
C ALA A 131 6.99 -4.76 -5.99
N GLY A 132 5.92 -4.19 -6.49
CA GLY A 132 5.76 -2.74 -6.65
C GLY A 132 6.20 -2.22 -8.01
N GLN A 133 6.93 -2.99 -8.83
CA GLN A 133 7.53 -2.50 -10.08
C GLN A 133 6.50 -2.04 -11.12
N LYS A 134 5.34 -2.69 -11.18
CA LYS A 134 4.22 -2.30 -12.03
C LYS A 134 3.15 -1.52 -11.24
N GLU A 135 2.95 -1.86 -9.98
CA GLU A 135 1.89 -1.28 -9.13
C GLU A 135 2.10 0.21 -8.85
N ILE A 136 3.34 0.74 -8.95
CA ILE A 136 3.59 2.19 -8.90
C ILE A 136 2.90 2.94 -10.05
N TYR A 137 2.73 2.31 -11.21
CA TYR A 137 2.00 2.90 -12.34
C TYR A 137 0.49 2.91 -12.11
N ASP A 138 -0.04 2.01 -11.26
CA ASP A 138 -1.45 2.05 -10.84
C ASP A 138 -1.71 3.27 -9.95
N VAL A 139 -0.77 3.59 -9.05
CA VAL A 139 -0.82 4.81 -8.22
C VAL A 139 -0.73 6.06 -9.11
N LYS A 140 0.20 6.07 -10.08
CA LYS A 140 0.30 7.18 -11.04
C LYS A 140 -1.01 7.37 -11.81
N ALA A 141 -1.58 6.29 -12.35
CA ALA A 141 -2.86 6.35 -13.06
C ALA A 141 -4.00 6.88 -12.19
N SER A 142 -4.01 6.54 -10.90
CA SER A 142 -4.99 7.04 -9.93
C SER A 142 -4.83 8.54 -9.66
N ILE A 143 -3.60 9.04 -9.59
CA ILE A 143 -3.29 10.48 -9.51
C ILE A 143 -3.75 11.20 -10.78
N ASP A 144 -3.39 10.67 -11.96
CA ASP A 144 -3.79 11.23 -13.26
C ASP A 144 -5.31 11.26 -13.41
N TRP A 145 -6.01 10.22 -12.96
CA TRP A 145 -7.47 10.16 -12.98
C TRP A 145 -8.10 11.25 -12.11
N LEU A 146 -7.61 11.47 -10.90
CA LEU A 146 -8.09 12.57 -10.03
C LEU A 146 -7.89 13.94 -10.70
N GLN A 147 -6.77 14.17 -11.38
CA GLN A 147 -6.49 15.42 -12.06
C GLN A 147 -7.40 15.61 -13.28
N ASN A 148 -7.58 14.58 -14.10
CA ASN A 148 -8.24 14.68 -15.38
C ASN A 148 -9.77 14.57 -15.29
N GLU A 149 -10.29 13.68 -14.45
CA GLU A 149 -11.71 13.38 -14.33
C GLU A 149 -12.40 14.17 -13.19
N LYS A 150 -11.67 14.42 -12.10
CA LYS A 150 -12.20 15.14 -10.94
C LYS A 150 -11.69 16.59 -10.83
N ASN A 151 -10.74 16.97 -11.68
CA ASN A 151 -10.09 18.30 -11.64
C ASN A 151 -9.43 18.61 -10.29
N ILE A 152 -8.97 17.59 -9.56
CA ILE A 152 -8.24 17.76 -8.31
C ILE A 152 -6.78 18.13 -8.62
N PRO A 153 -6.29 19.30 -8.19
CA PRO A 153 -4.91 19.69 -8.44
C PRO A 153 -3.93 18.82 -7.61
N THR A 154 -2.74 18.61 -8.11
CA THR A 154 -1.69 17.84 -7.40
C THR A 154 -1.37 18.41 -6.02
N SER A 155 -1.57 19.73 -5.82
CA SER A 155 -1.43 20.39 -4.52
C SER A 155 -2.39 19.88 -3.44
N ASN A 156 -3.47 19.21 -3.84
CA ASN A 156 -4.51 18.73 -2.93
C ASN A 156 -4.52 17.20 -2.82
N ILE A 157 -3.53 16.51 -3.38
CA ILE A 157 -3.44 15.04 -3.35
C ILE A 157 -2.44 14.59 -2.29
N GLY A 158 -2.87 13.63 -1.46
CA GLY A 158 -2.02 12.87 -0.53
C GLY A 158 -2.14 11.38 -0.76
N LEU A 159 -1.16 10.62 -0.28
CA LEU A 159 -1.13 9.17 -0.35
C LEU A 159 -1.20 8.55 1.05
N TYR A 160 -1.95 7.47 1.18
CA TYR A 160 -1.98 6.60 2.35
C TYR A 160 -1.76 5.17 1.90
N GLY A 161 -0.93 4.42 2.63
CA GLY A 161 -0.75 2.99 2.36
C GLY A 161 -0.45 2.19 3.62
N ALA A 162 -0.86 0.92 3.62
CA ALA A 162 -0.55 -0.05 4.65
C ALA A 162 0.23 -1.23 4.05
N SER A 163 1.27 -1.70 4.74
CA SER A 163 2.08 -2.86 4.32
C SER A 163 2.60 -2.71 2.88
N PHE A 164 2.20 -3.55 1.96
CA PHE A 164 2.57 -3.49 0.54
C PHE A 164 2.17 -2.16 -0.11
N GLY A 165 0.96 -1.64 0.15
CA GLY A 165 0.55 -0.33 -0.34
C GLY A 165 1.41 0.82 0.20
N ALA A 166 1.92 0.69 1.43
CA ALA A 166 2.87 1.65 1.99
C ALA A 166 4.23 1.60 1.26
N MET A 167 4.72 0.40 0.95
CA MET A 167 5.95 0.21 0.15
C MET A 167 5.81 0.84 -1.23
N ILE A 168 4.69 0.59 -1.92
CA ILE A 168 4.41 1.18 -3.23
C ILE A 168 4.35 2.71 -3.14
N GLY A 169 3.69 3.27 -2.12
CA GLY A 169 3.65 4.70 -1.87
C GLY A 169 5.04 5.32 -1.73
N LEU A 170 5.96 4.65 -1.01
CA LEU A 170 7.37 5.07 -0.88
C LEU A 170 8.15 4.96 -2.20
N MET A 171 7.81 4.01 -3.07
CA MET A 171 8.44 3.85 -4.39
C MET A 171 7.90 4.85 -5.43
N THR A 172 6.67 5.33 -5.26
CA THR A 172 5.97 6.20 -6.23
C THR A 172 6.77 7.43 -6.68
N PRO A 173 7.54 8.15 -5.81
CA PRO A 173 8.34 9.30 -6.23
C PRO A 173 9.40 9.00 -7.30
N ALA A 174 9.78 7.74 -7.50
CA ALA A 174 10.68 7.36 -8.58
C ALA A 174 10.09 7.59 -9.97
N ILE A 175 8.75 7.69 -10.10
CA ILE A 175 8.06 7.88 -11.38
C ILE A 175 7.19 9.13 -11.43
N THR A 176 6.64 9.59 -10.30
CA THR A 176 5.86 10.84 -10.21
C THR A 176 5.97 11.46 -8.82
N ASN A 177 5.98 12.79 -8.78
CA ASN A 177 5.94 13.58 -7.55
C ASN A 177 4.64 14.39 -7.45
N ASP A 178 3.57 14.00 -8.14
CA ASP A 178 2.30 14.73 -8.24
C ASP A 178 1.37 14.50 -7.03
N PHE A 179 1.95 14.52 -5.85
CA PHE A 179 1.27 14.48 -4.55
C PHE A 179 2.08 15.27 -3.50
N GLN A 180 1.47 15.60 -2.34
CA GLN A 180 2.07 16.51 -1.38
C GLN A 180 2.55 15.85 -0.09
N ALA A 181 1.94 14.76 0.34
CA ALA A 181 2.29 14.10 1.61
C ALA A 181 1.99 12.60 1.53
N LEU A 182 2.72 11.79 2.30
CA LEU A 182 2.56 10.33 2.35
C LEU A 182 2.42 9.86 3.79
N ALA A 183 1.40 9.04 4.05
CA ALA A 183 1.23 8.33 5.32
C ALA A 183 1.42 6.82 5.11
N VAL A 184 2.25 6.19 5.93
CA VAL A 184 2.56 4.75 5.82
C VAL A 184 2.34 4.03 7.15
N VAL A 185 1.80 2.82 7.06
CA VAL A 185 1.61 1.90 8.19
C VAL A 185 2.36 0.61 7.92
N ASP A 186 3.30 0.27 8.81
CA ASP A 186 4.09 -0.98 8.76
C ASP A 186 4.67 -1.32 7.38
N SER A 187 5.33 -0.33 6.77
CA SER A 187 5.91 -0.47 5.44
C SER A 187 7.14 -1.37 5.43
N PRO A 188 7.22 -2.35 4.52
CA PRO A 188 8.52 -2.89 4.12
C PRO A 188 9.39 -1.79 3.51
N PHE A 189 10.70 -1.82 3.78
CA PHE A 189 11.65 -0.87 3.20
C PHE A 189 12.58 -1.52 2.17
N ASP A 190 12.85 -2.82 2.32
CA ASP A 190 13.63 -3.62 1.37
C ASP A 190 12.88 -4.92 1.05
N PHE A 191 12.49 -5.11 -0.22
CA PHE A 191 11.71 -6.27 -0.65
C PHE A 191 12.52 -7.58 -0.54
N ALA A 192 13.81 -7.55 -0.85
CA ALA A 192 14.64 -8.75 -0.77
C ALA A 192 14.82 -9.21 0.67
N SER A 193 14.98 -8.26 1.61
CA SER A 193 15.02 -8.55 3.05
C SER A 193 13.68 -9.13 3.53
N LEU A 194 12.58 -8.47 3.17
CA LEU A 194 11.22 -8.93 3.50
C LEU A 194 10.99 -10.38 3.08
N VAL A 195 11.33 -10.75 1.85
CA VAL A 195 11.12 -12.14 1.36
C VAL A 195 12.02 -13.13 2.09
N ARG A 196 13.28 -12.76 2.40
CA ARG A 196 14.18 -13.63 3.19
C ARG A 196 13.64 -13.85 4.60
N GLU A 197 13.09 -12.83 5.23
CA GLU A 197 12.50 -12.89 6.56
C GLU A 197 11.21 -13.70 6.57
N GLU A 198 10.35 -13.49 5.57
CA GLU A 198 9.14 -14.28 5.41
C GLU A 198 9.46 -15.77 5.19
N LEU A 199 10.49 -16.10 4.39
CA LEU A 199 10.97 -17.47 4.23
C LEU A 199 11.40 -18.07 5.58
N VAL A 200 12.15 -17.32 6.38
CA VAL A 200 12.60 -17.78 7.71
C VAL A 200 11.40 -17.95 8.65
N TYR A 201 10.44 -17.03 8.62
CA TYR A 201 9.21 -17.13 9.40
C TYR A 201 8.39 -18.38 9.04
N GLN A 202 8.37 -18.74 7.75
CA GLN A 202 7.72 -19.97 7.25
C GLN A 202 8.55 -21.25 7.48
N GLY A 203 9.74 -21.15 8.12
CA GLY A 203 10.63 -22.28 8.41
C GLY A 203 11.55 -22.67 7.25
N PHE A 204 11.68 -21.83 6.23
CA PHE A 204 12.59 -22.04 5.11
C PHE A 204 13.89 -21.24 5.27
N PRO A 205 15.02 -21.69 4.70
CA PRO A 205 16.24 -20.89 4.68
C PRO A 205 16.09 -19.61 3.84
N GLY A 206 16.51 -18.46 4.39
CA GLY A 206 16.39 -17.16 3.70
C GLY A 206 17.17 -17.07 2.38
N PHE A 207 18.24 -17.90 2.19
CA PHE A 207 18.99 -17.94 0.92
C PHE A 207 18.14 -18.45 -0.27
N LEU A 208 16.97 -19.01 -0.03
CA LEU A 208 16.04 -19.39 -1.10
C LEU A 208 15.44 -18.19 -1.83
N PHE A 209 15.65 -16.97 -1.38
CA PHE A 209 15.37 -15.76 -2.17
C PHE A 209 16.18 -15.72 -3.47
N GLU A 210 17.43 -16.16 -3.48
CA GLU A 210 18.28 -16.09 -4.69
C GLU A 210 17.70 -16.84 -5.90
N PRO A 211 17.22 -18.11 -5.77
CA PRO A 211 16.52 -18.75 -6.87
C PRO A 211 15.17 -18.07 -7.25
N VAL A 212 14.48 -17.43 -6.30
CA VAL A 212 13.26 -16.65 -6.58
C VAL A 212 13.59 -15.47 -7.49
N TYR A 213 14.56 -14.67 -7.10
CA TYR A 213 15.02 -13.51 -7.85
C TYR A 213 15.49 -13.88 -9.27
N HIS A 214 16.33 -14.90 -9.39
CA HIS A 214 16.82 -15.36 -10.68
C HIS A 214 15.70 -15.94 -11.56
N TYR A 215 14.70 -16.59 -10.95
CA TYR A 215 13.54 -17.07 -11.70
C TYR A 215 12.74 -15.90 -12.28
N ALA A 216 12.38 -14.92 -11.46
CA ALA A 216 11.66 -13.72 -11.89
C ALA A 216 12.39 -12.99 -13.04
N LEU A 217 13.69 -12.76 -12.85
CA LEU A 217 14.51 -12.04 -13.83
C LEU A 217 14.61 -12.77 -15.18
N ILE A 218 14.75 -14.10 -15.17
CA ILE A 218 15.03 -14.88 -16.39
C ILE A 218 13.74 -15.28 -17.13
N PHE A 219 12.72 -15.71 -16.40
CA PHE A 219 11.53 -16.31 -17.00
C PHE A 219 10.36 -15.31 -17.12
N ASP A 220 10.16 -14.44 -16.13
CA ASP A 220 9.11 -13.42 -16.18
C ASP A 220 9.65 -12.05 -16.61
N GLN A 221 10.97 -11.91 -16.76
CA GLN A 221 11.66 -10.68 -17.15
C GLN A 221 11.37 -9.50 -16.19
N ILE A 222 11.11 -9.80 -14.93
CA ILE A 222 10.86 -8.84 -13.87
C ILE A 222 12.08 -8.77 -12.94
N ASN A 223 12.64 -7.59 -12.80
CA ASN A 223 13.61 -7.30 -11.75
C ASN A 223 12.86 -6.83 -10.49
N LEU A 224 12.63 -7.74 -9.54
CA LEU A 224 11.86 -7.48 -8.32
C LEU A 224 12.44 -6.40 -7.39
N THR A 225 13.65 -5.92 -7.69
CA THR A 225 14.39 -4.92 -6.90
C THR A 225 14.90 -3.76 -7.77
N GLU A 226 14.29 -3.50 -8.92
CA GLU A 226 14.73 -2.44 -9.86
C GLU A 226 14.49 -1.06 -9.26
N ILE A 227 13.32 -0.83 -8.69
CA ILE A 227 12.96 0.36 -7.92
C ILE A 227 12.70 -0.09 -6.50
N SER A 228 13.31 0.57 -5.55
CA SER A 228 13.13 0.33 -4.11
C SER A 228 12.48 1.55 -3.43
N PRO A 229 11.97 1.41 -2.20
CA PRO A 229 11.58 2.54 -1.37
C PRO A 229 12.69 3.60 -1.20
N ASP A 230 13.94 3.18 -1.12
CA ASP A 230 15.09 4.09 -1.03
C ASP A 230 15.26 4.93 -2.31
N ASP A 231 15.11 4.33 -3.49
CA ASP A 231 15.12 5.03 -4.77
C ASP A 231 13.98 6.05 -4.86
N GLY A 232 12.79 5.68 -4.38
CA GLY A 232 11.66 6.60 -4.32
C GLY A 232 11.91 7.79 -3.40
N LEU A 233 12.44 7.57 -2.19
CA LEU A 233 12.81 8.65 -1.28
C LEU A 233 13.89 9.55 -1.88
N ALA A 234 14.90 8.97 -2.53
CA ALA A 234 15.98 9.72 -3.20
C ALA A 234 15.45 10.60 -4.35
N ALA A 235 14.43 10.14 -5.07
CA ALA A 235 13.81 10.86 -6.18
C ALA A 235 12.70 11.84 -5.74
N SER A 236 12.31 11.82 -4.45
CA SER A 236 11.20 12.61 -3.93
C SER A 236 11.49 14.12 -3.93
N ASN A 237 10.44 14.91 -4.08
CA ASN A 237 10.46 16.36 -3.82
C ASN A 237 10.44 16.67 -2.31
N LYS A 238 10.80 15.69 -1.47
CA LYS A 238 10.79 15.75 0.00
C LYS A 238 9.40 15.92 0.57
N GLN A 239 8.41 15.24 -0.03
CA GLN A 239 7.06 15.20 0.52
C GLN A 239 7.12 14.73 1.99
N PRO A 240 6.47 15.44 2.91
CA PRO A 240 6.40 15.04 4.31
C PRO A 240 5.86 13.62 4.47
N LEU A 241 6.40 12.91 5.46
CA LEU A 241 6.11 11.51 5.73
C LEU A 241 5.62 11.32 7.17
N ILE A 242 4.49 10.63 7.37
CA ILE A 242 4.13 10.10 8.68
C ILE A 242 4.22 8.57 8.66
N ILE A 243 4.87 8.01 9.68
CA ILE A 243 5.13 6.58 9.82
C ILE A 243 4.43 6.06 11.08
N PHE A 244 3.57 5.06 10.91
CA PHE A 244 3.00 4.28 12.00
C PHE A 244 3.61 2.88 11.99
N ASN A 245 4.07 2.39 13.15
CA ASN A 245 4.73 1.09 13.24
C ASN A 245 4.34 0.31 14.50
N GLY A 246 3.82 -0.90 14.30
CA GLY A 246 3.63 -1.91 15.33
C GLY A 246 4.90 -2.76 15.51
N LYS A 247 5.57 -2.64 16.67
CA LYS A 247 6.86 -3.31 16.91
C LYS A 247 6.78 -4.83 17.06
N GLN A 248 5.57 -5.38 17.23
CA GLN A 248 5.35 -6.83 17.35
C GLN A 248 4.99 -7.49 16.02
N SER A 249 5.11 -6.76 14.90
CA SER A 249 4.84 -7.32 13.58
C SER A 249 5.79 -8.48 13.25
N PRO A 250 5.28 -9.70 13.02
CA PRO A 250 6.13 -10.82 12.58
C PRO A 250 6.36 -10.83 11.06
N ARG A 251 5.64 -9.99 10.31
CA ARG A 251 5.65 -9.95 8.84
C ARG A 251 6.57 -8.86 8.29
N VAL A 252 6.57 -7.71 8.93
CA VAL A 252 7.48 -6.59 8.63
C VAL A 252 8.21 -6.27 9.92
N LEU A 253 9.47 -6.68 10.01
CA LEU A 253 10.25 -6.51 11.23
C LEU A 253 10.58 -5.04 11.49
N ALA A 254 10.76 -4.68 12.75
CA ALA A 254 10.93 -3.28 13.18
C ALA A 254 12.12 -2.55 12.52
N HIS A 255 13.16 -3.29 12.07
CA HIS A 255 14.31 -2.68 11.38
C HIS A 255 13.92 -2.03 10.04
N HIS A 256 12.89 -2.52 9.32
CA HIS A 256 12.40 -1.84 8.11
C HIS A 256 11.98 -0.41 8.40
N THR A 257 11.36 -0.17 9.56
CA THR A 257 11.01 1.19 9.99
C THR A 257 12.25 1.98 10.39
N ASP A 258 13.25 1.36 11.02
CA ASP A 258 14.51 2.03 11.36
C ASP A 258 15.26 2.47 10.10
N ASP A 259 15.33 1.59 9.10
CA ASP A 259 15.97 1.86 7.80
C ASP A 259 15.22 2.96 7.05
N LEU A 260 13.88 2.95 7.04
CA LEU A 260 13.05 4.00 6.45
C LEU A 260 13.32 5.37 7.10
N ILE A 261 13.36 5.44 8.44
CA ILE A 261 13.63 6.69 9.17
C ILE A 261 15.02 7.21 8.83
N ASN A 262 16.03 6.33 8.86
CA ASN A 262 17.41 6.71 8.54
C ASN A 262 17.54 7.23 7.10
N ALA A 263 16.89 6.59 6.13
CA ALA A 263 16.87 7.04 4.74
C ALA A 263 16.17 8.40 4.60
N ALA A 264 14.99 8.56 5.20
CA ALA A 264 14.26 9.83 5.17
C ALA A 264 15.08 11.00 5.77
N GLU A 265 15.75 10.75 6.89
CA GLU A 265 16.66 11.73 7.50
C GLU A 265 17.83 12.09 6.56
N ASN A 266 18.45 11.08 5.94
CA ASN A 266 19.57 11.27 5.00
C ASN A 266 19.18 12.11 3.78
N TYR A 267 17.94 11.95 3.27
CA TYR A 267 17.40 12.74 2.16
C TYR A 267 16.78 14.08 2.62
N GLY A 268 16.74 14.35 3.91
CA GLY A 268 16.18 15.58 4.49
C GLY A 268 14.67 15.69 4.32
N ILE A 269 13.96 14.56 4.42
CA ILE A 269 12.50 14.49 4.38
C ILE A 269 11.97 14.73 5.80
N SER A 270 10.98 15.62 5.93
CA SER A 270 10.29 15.85 7.20
C SER A 270 9.46 14.61 7.59
N THR A 271 9.72 14.05 8.78
CA THR A 271 9.14 12.77 9.18
C THR A 271 8.51 12.86 10.56
N GLU A 272 7.24 12.44 10.68
CA GLU A 272 6.56 12.17 11.94
C GLU A 272 6.53 10.65 12.18
N VAL A 273 6.87 10.20 13.40
CA VAL A 273 6.94 8.75 13.70
C VAL A 273 6.10 8.41 14.92
N SER A 274 5.25 7.41 14.78
CA SER A 274 4.44 6.82 15.85
C SER A 274 4.70 5.33 15.95
N ARG A 275 5.36 4.88 17.03
CA ARG A 275 5.68 3.48 17.29
C ARG A 275 4.89 2.94 18.47
N TYR A 276 4.40 1.72 18.33
CA TYR A 276 3.58 1.03 19.32
C TYR A 276 4.23 -0.28 19.72
N ASP A 277 4.60 -0.39 20.99
CA ASP A 277 5.36 -1.54 21.53
C ASP A 277 4.52 -2.82 21.61
N ASP A 278 3.20 -2.68 21.66
CA ASP A 278 2.20 -3.71 21.90
C ASP A 278 1.42 -4.15 20.65
N LEU A 279 1.62 -3.48 19.50
CA LEU A 279 0.87 -3.77 18.29
C LEU A 279 1.65 -4.64 17.31
N SER A 280 0.91 -5.52 16.63
CA SER A 280 1.35 -6.33 15.50
C SER A 280 1.14 -5.59 14.18
N HIS A 281 1.14 -6.32 13.06
CA HIS A 281 1.10 -5.78 11.71
C HIS A 281 -0.23 -5.10 11.38
N THR A 282 -0.20 -3.83 11.00
CA THR A 282 -1.35 -2.99 10.60
C THR A 282 -2.48 -2.90 11.63
N GLU A 283 -2.17 -3.00 12.92
CA GLU A 283 -3.18 -2.99 13.98
C GLU A 283 -3.55 -1.60 14.51
N VAL A 284 -2.77 -0.57 14.23
CA VAL A 284 -2.91 0.75 14.89
C VAL A 284 -4.28 1.38 14.71
N MET A 285 -4.87 1.31 13.49
CA MET A 285 -6.19 1.88 13.19
C MET A 285 -7.33 1.18 13.93
N TYR A 286 -7.11 -0.05 14.37
CA TYR A 286 -8.07 -0.86 15.11
C TYR A 286 -7.94 -0.73 16.61
N ALA A 287 -6.70 -0.73 17.11
CA ALA A 287 -6.39 -0.70 18.54
C ALA A 287 -6.50 0.72 19.12
N TYR A 288 -6.06 1.72 18.38
CA TYR A 288 -6.05 3.12 18.78
C TYR A 288 -6.73 4.05 17.76
N PRO A 289 -8.00 3.77 17.37
CA PRO A 289 -8.67 4.43 16.24
C PRO A 289 -8.73 5.96 16.38
N VAL A 290 -8.99 6.47 17.59
CA VAL A 290 -9.11 7.92 17.83
C VAL A 290 -7.75 8.62 17.70
N GLU A 291 -6.71 8.01 18.26
CA GLU A 291 -5.35 8.56 18.19
C GLU A 291 -4.82 8.53 16.76
N PHE A 292 -5.02 7.40 16.07
CA PHE A 292 -4.61 7.22 14.68
C PHE A 292 -5.31 8.23 13.75
N GLU A 293 -6.65 8.34 13.83
CA GLU A 293 -7.44 9.31 13.07
C GLU A 293 -6.92 10.73 13.29
N LEU A 294 -6.73 11.13 14.58
CA LEU A 294 -6.28 12.48 14.93
C LEU A 294 -4.90 12.81 14.33
N LYS A 295 -3.94 11.88 14.44
CA LYS A 295 -2.58 12.08 13.90
C LYS A 295 -2.62 12.16 12.38
N LEU A 296 -3.34 11.24 11.73
CA LEU A 296 -3.44 11.18 10.26
C LEU A 296 -4.08 12.45 9.68
N VAL A 297 -5.19 12.89 10.25
CA VAL A 297 -5.91 14.10 9.84
C VAL A 297 -5.06 15.35 10.02
N ASN A 298 -4.42 15.49 11.20
CA ASN A 298 -3.57 16.64 11.47
C ASN A 298 -2.37 16.68 10.51
N PHE A 299 -1.76 15.53 10.25
CA PHE A 299 -0.64 15.41 9.33
C PHE A 299 -1.02 15.90 7.93
N PHE A 300 -2.10 15.40 7.35
CA PHE A 300 -2.50 15.81 6.01
C PHE A 300 -2.90 17.29 5.95
N ARG A 301 -3.68 17.80 6.91
CA ARG A 301 -4.06 19.22 6.95
C ARG A 301 -2.87 20.16 7.13
N SER A 302 -1.83 19.74 7.83
CA SER A 302 -0.63 20.58 8.05
C SER A 302 0.32 20.61 6.86
N ASN A 303 0.28 19.59 5.99
CA ASN A 303 1.25 19.39 4.93
C ASN A 303 0.66 19.51 3.52
N ILE A 304 -0.65 19.54 3.38
CA ILE A 304 -1.36 19.76 2.12
C ILE A 304 -2.13 21.08 2.26
N ASN A 305 -1.79 22.04 1.40
CA ASN A 305 -2.46 23.36 1.43
C ASN A 305 -3.78 23.26 0.69
N GLU A 306 -4.84 23.78 1.33
CA GLU A 306 -6.14 24.04 0.70
C GLU A 306 -6.07 25.19 -0.30
#